data_3621f93835833a5b33175f863097d1ed
#
_entry.id   3621f93835833a5b33175f863097d1ed
#
_cell.length_a   1.000
_cell.length_b   1.000
_cell.length_c   1.000
_cell.angle_alpha   90.00
_cell.angle_beta   90.00
_cell.angle_gamma   90.00
#
_symmetry.space_group_name_H-M   'P 1'
#
loop_
_entity.id
_entity.type
_entity.pdbx_description
1 polymer ?
#
loop_
_entity_poly.entity_id
_entity_poly.type
_entity_poly.pdbx_seq_one_letter_code
_entity_poly.pdbx_strand_id
1 'polypeptide(L)'
;SMVNFARCKCLGANVLRGADQKPWDGKLQYDYQLWIDNDIVFNADKFWQLADLAIPAEGEERKIAAGWYATEDGHTTSVAHWLEEEDFRKNGGVMNHETVESMGKRNKPFTVDYTGFGWVLIKKGVFEEMEYPWFAPKMQIFESGAVQDMCGEDVSFCLDAKEMGIETWCDPRIRVGHEKTRVI
;
A
#
# COMPACT_ATOMS: atom_id res chain seq x y z
N SER A 1 8.87 -1.43 -15.36
CA SER A 1 9.43 -0.89 -14.12
C SER A 1 10.03 -2.02 -13.29
N MET A 2 11.14 -1.76 -12.61
CA MET A 2 11.84 -2.72 -11.72
C MET A 2 11.52 -2.43 -10.23
N VAL A 3 10.43 -1.73 -9.96
CA VAL A 3 10.07 -1.28 -8.60
C VAL A 3 9.88 -2.45 -7.64
N ASN A 4 9.19 -3.49 -8.08
CA ASN A 4 9.02 -4.73 -7.31
C ASN A 4 10.35 -5.34 -6.86
N PHE A 5 11.32 -5.39 -7.79
CA PHE A 5 12.65 -5.89 -7.49
C PHE A 5 13.40 -4.95 -6.53
N ALA A 6 13.34 -3.64 -6.75
CA ALA A 6 13.96 -2.65 -5.87
C ALA A 6 13.40 -2.73 -4.44
N ARG A 7 12.08 -2.80 -4.28
CA ARG A 7 11.43 -2.94 -2.97
C ARG A 7 11.86 -4.22 -2.24
N CYS A 8 11.90 -5.37 -2.93
CA CYS A 8 12.44 -6.59 -2.34
C CYS A 8 13.91 -6.43 -1.91
N LYS A 9 14.73 -5.73 -2.72
CA LYS A 9 16.13 -5.47 -2.36
C LYS A 9 16.29 -4.55 -1.16
N CYS A 10 15.41 -3.57 -0.96
CA CYS A 10 15.39 -2.75 0.24
C CYS A 10 15.19 -3.60 1.52
N LEU A 11 14.44 -4.71 1.42
CA LEU A 11 14.27 -5.69 2.49
C LEU A 11 15.41 -6.73 2.57
N GLY A 12 16.48 -6.55 1.81
CA GLY A 12 17.63 -7.44 1.83
C GLY A 12 17.43 -8.75 1.06
N ALA A 13 16.47 -8.79 0.10
CA ALA A 13 16.25 -9.98 -0.72
C ALA A 13 17.51 -10.42 -1.46
N ASN A 14 17.76 -11.74 -1.46
CA ASN A 14 18.90 -12.34 -2.10
C ASN A 14 18.43 -13.53 -2.95
N VAL A 15 18.73 -13.50 -4.24
CA VAL A 15 18.37 -14.55 -5.21
C VAL A 15 19.00 -15.93 -4.90
N LEU A 16 20.04 -15.96 -4.06
CA LEU A 16 20.68 -17.20 -3.61
C LEU A 16 19.94 -17.88 -2.44
N ARG A 17 18.88 -17.26 -1.93
CA ARG A 17 18.04 -17.83 -0.88
C ARG A 17 16.70 -18.30 -1.45
N GLY A 18 16.03 -19.16 -0.69
CA GLY A 18 14.73 -19.70 -1.06
C GLY A 18 13.56 -18.73 -0.81
N ALA A 19 12.34 -19.21 -1.05
CA ALA A 19 11.11 -18.47 -0.79
C ALA A 19 10.83 -18.23 0.70
N ASP A 20 11.49 -18.95 1.58
CA ASP A 20 11.41 -18.83 3.05
C ASP A 20 12.29 -17.72 3.63
N GLN A 21 12.98 -16.96 2.78
CA GLN A 21 13.82 -15.86 3.27
C GLN A 21 13.00 -14.80 3.99
N LYS A 22 13.63 -14.20 5.02
CA LYS A 22 13.03 -13.13 5.82
C LYS A 22 13.72 -11.79 5.55
N PRO A 23 13.04 -10.65 5.77
CA PRO A 23 13.67 -9.35 5.66
C PRO A 23 14.98 -9.29 6.44
N TRP A 24 16.06 -8.84 5.78
CA TRP A 24 17.43 -8.74 6.33
C TRP A 24 17.91 -9.97 7.11
N ASP A 25 17.49 -11.18 6.74
CA ASP A 25 17.76 -12.44 7.47
C ASP A 25 17.24 -12.46 8.91
N GLY A 26 16.26 -11.64 9.24
CA GLY A 26 15.80 -11.45 10.62
C GLY A 26 16.81 -10.76 11.54
N LYS A 27 17.91 -10.22 10.98
CA LYS A 27 19.01 -9.63 11.79
C LYS A 27 18.71 -8.18 12.20
N LEU A 28 17.93 -7.45 11.41
CA LEU A 28 17.59 -6.06 11.71
C LEU A 28 16.46 -6.02 12.76
N GLN A 29 16.71 -5.26 13.83
CA GLN A 29 15.68 -4.96 14.82
C GLN A 29 15.03 -3.62 14.49
N TYR A 30 13.72 -3.60 14.37
CA TYR A 30 12.88 -2.44 14.12
C TYR A 30 11.47 -2.72 14.63
N ASP A 31 10.68 -1.69 14.85
CA ASP A 31 9.27 -1.82 15.21
C ASP A 31 8.39 -1.59 13.99
N TYR A 32 8.70 -0.57 13.20
CA TYR A 32 8.02 -0.20 11.96
C TYR A 32 9.00 0.16 10.86
N GLN A 33 8.58 -0.01 9.61
CA GLN A 33 9.27 0.45 8.41
C GLN A 33 8.43 1.54 7.76
N LEU A 34 9.03 2.69 7.46
CA LEU A 34 8.42 3.73 6.65
C LEU A 34 8.86 3.59 5.20
N TRP A 35 7.89 3.45 4.32
CA TRP A 35 8.09 3.45 2.88
C TRP A 35 7.75 4.82 2.31
N ILE A 36 8.69 5.36 1.54
CA ILE A 36 8.57 6.68 0.91
C ILE A 36 9.08 6.56 -0.52
N ASP A 37 8.24 6.87 -1.50
CA ASP A 37 8.70 7.01 -2.87
C ASP A 37 9.44 8.34 -3.05
N ASN A 38 10.38 8.40 -3.96
CA ASN A 38 11.31 9.52 -4.14
C ASN A 38 10.67 10.81 -4.67
N ASP A 39 9.41 10.75 -5.12
CA ASP A 39 8.60 11.86 -5.61
C ASP A 39 7.51 12.30 -4.61
N ILE A 40 7.60 11.86 -3.37
CA ILE A 40 6.69 12.26 -2.29
C ILE A 40 7.21 13.50 -1.56
N VAL A 41 6.35 14.50 -1.43
CA VAL A 41 6.63 15.75 -0.69
C VAL A 41 5.87 15.74 0.62
N PHE A 42 6.60 15.76 1.72
CA PHE A 42 6.06 15.67 3.08
C PHE A 42 6.81 16.58 4.06
N ASN A 43 6.26 16.71 5.27
CA ASN A 43 6.91 17.34 6.40
C ASN A 43 6.86 16.43 7.65
N ALA A 44 7.52 16.83 8.71
CA ALA A 44 7.58 16.04 9.96
C ALA A 44 6.20 15.80 10.57
N ASP A 45 5.26 16.74 10.44
CA ASP A 45 3.91 16.58 10.99
C ASP A 45 3.18 15.42 10.33
N LYS A 46 3.39 15.20 9.02
CA LYS A 46 2.79 14.07 8.30
C LYS A 46 3.35 12.73 8.76
N PHE A 47 4.62 12.68 9.13
CA PHE A 47 5.21 11.50 9.75
C PHE A 47 4.57 11.20 11.13
N TRP A 48 4.46 12.21 11.99
CA TRP A 48 3.87 11.99 13.31
C TRP A 48 2.39 11.62 13.23
N GLN A 49 1.62 12.22 12.33
CA GLN A 49 0.24 11.81 12.06
C GLN A 49 0.15 10.34 11.60
N LEU A 50 1.08 9.88 10.78
CA LEU A 50 1.14 8.49 10.33
C LEU A 50 1.52 7.55 11.48
N ALA A 51 2.45 7.95 12.33
CA ALA A 51 2.83 7.20 13.53
C ALA A 51 1.64 7.09 14.52
N ASP A 52 0.91 8.17 14.76
CA ASP A 52 -0.30 8.18 15.60
C ASP A 52 -1.42 7.31 14.98
N LEU A 53 -1.50 7.24 13.65
CA LEU A 53 -2.41 6.32 12.97
C LEU A 53 -2.04 4.87 13.23
N ALA A 54 -0.75 4.52 13.15
CA ALA A 54 -0.26 3.17 13.36
C ALA A 54 -0.32 2.73 14.83
N ILE A 55 0.02 3.66 15.74
CA ILE A 55 0.13 3.43 17.20
C ILE A 55 -0.81 4.41 17.90
N PRO A 56 -2.14 4.20 17.85
CA PRO A 56 -3.07 5.11 18.48
C PRO A 56 -2.93 5.08 20.00
N ALA A 57 -3.20 6.22 20.66
CA ALA A 57 -3.17 6.31 22.11
C ALA A 57 -4.21 5.39 22.80
N GLU A 58 -5.29 5.10 22.08
CA GLU A 58 -6.34 4.15 22.51
C GLU A 58 -6.67 3.20 21.36
N GLY A 59 -6.88 1.93 21.69
CA GLY A 59 -7.18 0.87 20.71
C GLY A 59 -5.97 0.02 20.37
N GLU A 60 -6.11 -0.78 19.32
CA GLU A 60 -5.07 -1.71 18.87
C GLU A 60 -4.13 -1.04 17.85
N GLU A 61 -2.87 -1.45 17.88
CA GLU A 61 -1.90 -1.06 16.87
C GLU A 61 -2.33 -1.57 15.49
N ARG A 62 -2.12 -0.72 14.48
CA ARG A 62 -2.40 -1.06 13.09
C ARG A 62 -1.14 -1.52 12.40
N LYS A 63 -1.19 -2.72 11.83
CA LYS A 63 -0.01 -3.32 11.18
C LYS A 63 0.39 -2.58 9.90
N ILE A 64 -0.58 -1.98 9.19
CA ILE A 64 -0.34 -1.18 7.98
C ILE A 64 -1.13 0.12 8.11
N ALA A 65 -0.40 1.24 8.10
CA ALA A 65 -0.97 2.58 8.15
C ALA A 65 -0.47 3.40 6.95
N ALA A 66 -1.39 4.05 6.25
CA ALA A 66 -1.09 4.81 5.05
C ALA A 66 -1.60 6.26 5.13
N GLY A 67 -0.83 7.18 4.59
CA GLY A 67 -1.34 8.43 4.09
C GLY A 67 -1.75 8.30 2.63
N TRP A 68 -2.10 9.41 2.00
CA TRP A 68 -2.55 9.41 0.62
C TRP A 68 -2.04 10.62 -0.15
N TYR A 69 -2.02 10.49 -1.45
CA TYR A 69 -1.66 11.55 -2.39
C TYR A 69 -2.55 11.48 -3.64
N ALA A 70 -2.66 12.59 -4.34
CA ALA A 70 -3.36 12.61 -5.62
C ALA A 70 -2.48 11.97 -6.70
N THR A 71 -3.10 11.24 -7.61
CA THR A 71 -2.46 10.71 -8.81
C THR A 71 -2.24 11.83 -9.84
N GLU A 72 -1.68 11.52 -11.00
CA GLU A 72 -1.31 12.50 -12.02
C GLU A 72 -2.50 13.33 -12.54
N ASP A 73 -3.72 12.78 -12.51
CA ASP A 73 -4.95 13.48 -12.91
C ASP A 73 -5.39 14.57 -11.92
N GLY A 74 -4.79 14.60 -10.71
CA GLY A 74 -5.12 15.54 -9.64
C GLY A 74 -6.48 15.31 -8.98
N HIS A 75 -7.20 14.27 -9.37
CA HIS A 75 -8.56 13.96 -8.92
C HIS A 75 -8.61 12.62 -8.17
N THR A 76 -8.03 11.59 -8.74
CA THR A 76 -7.92 10.25 -8.15
C THR A 76 -6.85 10.20 -7.08
N THR A 77 -6.99 9.32 -6.10
CA THR A 77 -6.00 9.14 -5.03
C THR A 77 -5.29 7.81 -5.09
N SER A 78 -4.21 7.70 -4.32
CA SER A 78 -3.40 6.48 -4.18
C SER A 78 -4.06 5.37 -3.36
N VAL A 79 -5.31 5.52 -2.93
CA VAL A 79 -6.04 4.52 -2.15
C VAL A 79 -7.32 4.11 -2.84
N ALA A 80 -7.67 2.81 -2.74
CA ALA A 80 -8.83 2.27 -3.40
C ALA A 80 -9.47 1.11 -2.64
N HIS A 81 -10.67 0.76 -3.08
CA HIS A 81 -11.40 -0.42 -2.63
C HIS A 81 -11.51 -1.43 -3.78
N TRP A 82 -11.35 -2.70 -3.45
CA TRP A 82 -11.61 -3.78 -4.38
C TRP A 82 -13.10 -3.85 -4.71
N LEU A 83 -13.43 -4.27 -5.91
CA LEU A 83 -14.80 -4.42 -6.37
C LEU A 83 -15.07 -5.90 -6.69
N GLU A 84 -16.29 -6.35 -6.42
CA GLU A 84 -16.81 -7.61 -6.96
C GLU A 84 -16.86 -7.56 -8.49
N GLU A 85 -16.81 -8.70 -9.14
CA GLU A 85 -16.69 -8.80 -10.60
C GLU A 85 -17.71 -7.93 -11.36
N GLU A 86 -18.99 -7.95 -10.94
CA GLU A 86 -20.03 -7.19 -11.61
C GLU A 86 -19.77 -5.67 -11.57
N ASP A 87 -19.38 -5.16 -10.41
CA ASP A 87 -19.09 -3.74 -10.22
C ASP A 87 -17.75 -3.34 -10.85
N PHE A 88 -16.75 -4.25 -10.82
CA PHE A 88 -15.49 -4.06 -11.55
C PHE A 88 -15.71 -3.89 -13.05
N ARG A 89 -16.57 -4.73 -13.64
CA ARG A 89 -16.96 -4.62 -15.06
C ARG A 89 -17.68 -3.29 -15.36
N LYS A 90 -18.64 -2.89 -14.50
CA LYS A 90 -19.35 -1.61 -14.64
C LYS A 90 -18.41 -0.41 -14.51
N ASN A 91 -17.39 -0.53 -13.68
CA ASN A 91 -16.36 0.51 -13.47
C ASN A 91 -15.25 0.49 -14.53
N GLY A 92 -15.46 -0.20 -15.65
CA GLY A 92 -14.51 -0.22 -16.77
C GLY A 92 -13.22 -1.01 -16.49
N GLY A 93 -13.23 -1.95 -15.55
CA GLY A 93 -12.07 -2.78 -15.20
C GLY A 93 -11.07 -2.06 -14.29
N VAL A 94 -11.53 -1.10 -13.51
CA VAL A 94 -10.69 -0.32 -12.58
C VAL A 94 -11.24 -0.45 -11.17
N MET A 95 -10.34 -0.52 -10.17
CA MET A 95 -10.73 -0.48 -8.76
C MET A 95 -11.46 0.82 -8.42
N ASN A 96 -12.24 0.79 -7.35
CA ASN A 96 -12.93 1.97 -6.84
C ASN A 96 -11.97 2.86 -6.04
N HIS A 97 -11.29 3.77 -6.73
CA HIS A 97 -10.39 4.73 -6.09
C HIS A 97 -11.18 5.78 -5.30
N GLU A 98 -10.68 6.10 -4.12
CA GLU A 98 -11.09 7.32 -3.43
C GLU A 98 -10.66 8.54 -4.26
N THR A 99 -11.47 9.58 -4.22
CA THR A 99 -11.15 10.85 -4.89
C THR A 99 -10.67 11.89 -3.88
N VAL A 100 -10.00 12.93 -4.35
CA VAL A 100 -9.62 14.07 -3.51
C VAL A 100 -10.86 14.69 -2.83
N GLU A 101 -12.01 14.71 -3.53
CA GLU A 101 -13.27 15.19 -2.98
C GLU A 101 -13.82 14.25 -1.90
N SER A 102 -13.83 12.94 -2.12
CA SER A 102 -14.31 11.95 -1.13
C SER A 102 -13.46 11.96 0.13
N MET A 103 -12.13 12.06 -0.03
CA MET A 103 -11.20 12.21 1.09
C MET A 103 -11.45 13.48 1.89
N GLY A 104 -11.77 14.58 1.23
CA GLY A 104 -12.12 15.86 1.89
C GLY A 104 -13.42 15.82 2.72
N LYS A 105 -14.31 14.86 2.46
CA LYS A 105 -15.55 14.65 3.20
C LYS A 105 -15.40 13.73 4.41
N ARG A 106 -14.30 12.98 4.48
CA ARG A 106 -14.01 12.07 5.60
C ARG A 106 -13.22 12.81 6.69
N ASN A 107 -13.45 12.42 7.94
CA ASN A 107 -12.77 12.99 9.11
C ASN A 107 -12.21 11.96 10.09
N LYS A 108 -12.33 10.68 9.78
CA LYS A 108 -11.85 9.56 10.60
C LYS A 108 -11.04 8.58 9.76
N PRO A 109 -10.06 7.88 10.36
CA PRO A 109 -9.41 6.76 9.72
C PRO A 109 -10.40 5.68 9.27
N PHE A 110 -10.08 5.00 8.18
CA PHE A 110 -10.88 3.95 7.59
C PHE A 110 -9.99 2.91 6.93
N THR A 111 -10.53 1.73 6.66
CA THR A 111 -9.81 0.66 5.96
C THR A 111 -9.94 0.80 4.46
N VAL A 112 -8.89 0.41 3.75
CA VAL A 112 -8.82 0.37 2.28
C VAL A 112 -8.29 -1.00 1.85
N ASP A 113 -8.60 -1.43 0.64
CA ASP A 113 -8.06 -2.68 0.10
C ASP A 113 -6.73 -2.49 -0.61
N TYR A 114 -6.43 -1.24 -1.00
CA TYR A 114 -5.21 -0.88 -1.70
C TYR A 114 -4.70 0.49 -1.26
N THR A 115 -3.38 0.61 -1.15
CA THR A 115 -2.67 1.88 -1.04
C THR A 115 -1.39 1.85 -1.87
N GLY A 116 -1.08 2.94 -2.57
CA GLY A 116 0.25 3.11 -3.16
C GLY A 116 1.32 3.26 -2.07
N PHE A 117 2.51 2.79 -2.35
CA PHE A 117 3.62 2.71 -1.38
C PHE A 117 4.41 4.02 -1.21
N GLY A 118 3.86 5.13 -1.68
CA GLY A 118 4.52 6.44 -1.54
C GLY A 118 4.62 6.95 -0.10
N TRP A 119 3.68 6.56 0.78
CA TRP A 119 3.66 7.01 2.18
C TRP A 119 2.96 5.98 3.07
N VAL A 120 3.69 4.93 3.47
CA VAL A 120 3.14 3.79 4.22
C VAL A 120 4.06 3.39 5.36
N LEU A 121 3.49 3.18 6.54
CA LEU A 121 4.17 2.66 7.72
C LEU A 121 3.70 1.21 7.95
N ILE A 122 4.64 0.28 8.01
CA ILE A 122 4.38 -1.15 8.12
C ILE A 122 5.06 -1.70 9.36
N LYS A 123 4.28 -2.37 10.23
CA LYS A 123 4.77 -2.99 11.45
C LYS A 123 5.65 -4.19 11.14
N LYS A 124 6.69 -4.39 11.95
CA LYS A 124 7.46 -5.64 11.97
C LYS A 124 6.53 -6.84 12.15
N GLY A 125 6.82 -7.92 11.46
CA GLY A 125 6.00 -9.12 11.42
C GLY A 125 5.23 -9.25 10.10
N VAL A 126 4.81 -8.15 9.47
CA VAL A 126 4.05 -8.23 8.22
C VAL A 126 4.86 -8.93 7.12
N PHE A 127 6.04 -8.43 6.80
CA PHE A 127 6.91 -9.04 5.78
C PHE A 127 7.54 -10.36 6.25
N GLU A 128 7.73 -10.52 7.55
CA GLU A 128 8.26 -11.75 8.12
C GLU A 128 7.27 -12.92 8.06
N GLU A 129 5.97 -12.64 8.05
CA GLU A 129 4.90 -13.63 7.90
C GLU A 129 4.58 -13.91 6.43
N MET A 130 4.83 -12.96 5.52
CA MET A 130 4.63 -13.13 4.08
C MET A 130 5.66 -14.05 3.45
N GLU A 131 5.23 -14.78 2.42
CA GLU A 131 6.13 -15.54 1.56
C GLU A 131 6.86 -14.61 0.57
N TYR A 132 8.15 -14.86 0.36
CA TYR A 132 8.91 -14.18 -0.68
C TYR A 132 8.51 -14.70 -2.08
N PRO A 133 8.40 -13.85 -3.10
CA PRO A 133 8.75 -12.41 -3.15
C PRO A 133 7.62 -11.50 -2.65
N TRP A 134 7.94 -10.64 -1.66
CA TRP A 134 6.98 -9.77 -0.96
C TRP A 134 6.26 -8.74 -1.84
N PHE A 135 6.78 -8.47 -3.03
CA PHE A 135 6.27 -7.48 -3.98
C PHE A 135 6.14 -8.07 -5.38
N ALA A 136 5.67 -9.31 -5.50
CA ALA A 136 5.46 -9.93 -6.80
C ALA A 136 4.18 -9.40 -7.45
N PRO A 137 4.23 -8.83 -8.66
CA PRO A 137 3.01 -8.63 -9.44
C PRO A 137 2.29 -9.97 -9.65
N LYS A 138 0.98 -9.97 -9.48
CA LYS A 138 0.15 -11.17 -9.59
C LYS A 138 -0.96 -10.99 -10.61
N MET A 139 -1.38 -12.10 -11.22
CA MET A 139 -2.62 -12.15 -11.98
C MET A 139 -3.76 -12.41 -10.99
N GLN A 140 -4.69 -11.47 -10.90
CA GLN A 140 -5.92 -11.65 -10.15
C GLN A 140 -7.02 -12.16 -11.10
N ILE A 141 -7.68 -13.24 -10.72
CA ILE A 141 -8.72 -13.86 -11.51
C ILE A 141 -10.00 -13.91 -10.65
N PHE A 142 -11.10 -13.38 -11.17
CA PHE A 142 -12.39 -13.46 -10.51
C PHE A 142 -12.95 -14.90 -10.58
N GLU A 143 -13.87 -15.25 -9.69
CA GLU A 143 -14.42 -16.60 -9.57
C GLU A 143 -14.98 -17.16 -10.88
N SER A 144 -15.55 -16.30 -11.74
CA SER A 144 -16.04 -16.70 -13.07
C SER A 144 -14.92 -17.16 -14.01
N GLY A 145 -13.67 -16.79 -13.74
CA GLY A 145 -12.52 -16.99 -14.62
C GLY A 145 -12.54 -16.13 -15.89
N ALA A 146 -13.59 -15.34 -16.11
CA ALA A 146 -13.78 -14.56 -17.33
C ALA A 146 -13.15 -13.17 -17.27
N VAL A 147 -12.92 -12.65 -16.06
CA VAL A 147 -12.26 -11.36 -15.81
C VAL A 147 -10.95 -11.60 -15.10
N GLN A 148 -9.91 -10.97 -15.62
CA GLN A 148 -8.55 -11.04 -15.07
C GLN A 148 -7.97 -9.65 -15.02
N ASP A 149 -7.18 -9.37 -13.99
CA ASP A 149 -6.40 -8.14 -13.87
C ASP A 149 -4.97 -8.46 -13.44
N MET A 150 -4.02 -7.73 -14.01
CA MET A 150 -2.62 -7.81 -13.62
C MET A 150 -2.36 -6.79 -12.51
N CYS A 151 -2.37 -7.25 -11.29
CA CYS A 151 -2.07 -6.40 -10.15
C CYS A 151 -0.58 -6.05 -10.09
N GLY A 152 -0.29 -4.76 -9.97
CA GLY A 152 1.05 -4.26 -9.68
C GLY A 152 1.54 -4.74 -8.30
N GLU A 153 2.80 -4.46 -8.00
CA GLU A 153 3.45 -4.97 -6.79
C GLU A 153 2.83 -4.43 -5.49
N ASP A 154 2.35 -3.20 -5.49
CA ASP A 154 1.69 -2.56 -4.35
C ASP A 154 0.28 -3.11 -4.12
N VAL A 155 -0.48 -3.32 -5.19
CA VAL A 155 -1.80 -3.98 -5.12
C VAL A 155 -1.65 -5.41 -4.61
N SER A 156 -0.71 -6.17 -5.19
CA SER A 156 -0.48 -7.56 -4.79
C SER A 156 -0.09 -7.68 -3.33
N PHE A 157 0.79 -6.79 -2.84
CA PHE A 157 1.15 -6.74 -1.42
C PHE A 157 -0.08 -6.51 -0.53
N CYS A 158 -0.95 -5.55 -0.90
CA CYS A 158 -2.15 -5.25 -0.12
C CYS A 158 -3.13 -6.44 -0.10
N LEU A 159 -3.28 -7.15 -1.21
CA LEU A 159 -4.11 -8.35 -1.29
C LEU A 159 -3.53 -9.48 -0.44
N ASP A 160 -2.22 -9.72 -0.49
CA ASP A 160 -1.55 -10.72 0.35
C ASP A 160 -1.72 -10.40 1.85
N ALA A 161 -1.57 -9.12 2.23
CA ALA A 161 -1.82 -8.68 3.60
C ALA A 161 -3.26 -8.94 4.03
N LYS A 162 -4.23 -8.66 3.16
CA LYS A 162 -5.65 -8.91 3.40
C LYS A 162 -5.95 -10.41 3.57
N GLU A 163 -5.36 -11.27 2.74
CA GLU A 163 -5.47 -12.74 2.87
C GLU A 163 -4.92 -13.25 4.21
N MET A 164 -3.91 -12.58 4.75
CA MET A 164 -3.37 -12.84 6.09
C MET A 164 -4.23 -12.26 7.23
N GLY A 165 -5.37 -11.63 6.93
CA GLY A 165 -6.24 -10.95 7.89
C GLY A 165 -5.67 -9.62 8.41
N ILE A 166 -4.76 -8.99 7.66
CA ILE A 166 -4.15 -7.71 8.00
C ILE A 166 -4.87 -6.60 7.24
N GLU A 167 -5.48 -5.69 7.98
CA GLU A 167 -6.14 -4.51 7.41
C GLU A 167 -5.13 -3.40 7.07
N THR A 168 -5.36 -2.73 5.96
CA THR A 168 -4.67 -1.49 5.60
C THR A 168 -5.53 -0.30 6.00
N TRP A 169 -4.99 0.57 6.86
CA TRP A 169 -5.68 1.74 7.38
C TRP A 169 -5.18 3.02 6.72
N CYS A 170 -6.10 3.88 6.32
CA CYS A 170 -5.81 5.21 5.77
C CYS A 170 -6.48 6.29 6.62
N ASP A 171 -5.77 7.41 6.84
CA ASP A 171 -6.36 8.60 7.46
C ASP A 171 -6.49 9.72 6.43
N PRO A 172 -7.71 10.23 6.16
CA PRO A 172 -7.93 11.28 5.18
C PRO A 172 -7.20 12.59 5.49
N ARG A 173 -6.78 12.80 6.73
CA ARG A 173 -6.03 13.98 7.18
C ARG A 173 -4.53 13.91 6.81
N ILE A 174 -4.02 12.71 6.50
CA ILE A 174 -2.61 12.48 6.16
C ILE A 174 -2.43 12.57 4.64
N ARG A 175 -2.64 13.77 4.10
CA ARG A 175 -2.33 14.04 2.70
C ARG A 175 -0.86 14.46 2.56
N VAL A 176 -0.13 13.82 1.64
CA VAL A 176 1.21 14.20 1.21
C VAL A 176 1.19 14.69 -0.24
N GLY A 177 2.22 15.43 -0.63
CA GLY A 177 2.40 15.85 -2.01
C GLY A 177 2.97 14.73 -2.88
N HIS A 178 2.69 14.77 -4.17
CA HIS A 178 3.22 13.86 -5.17
C HIS A 178 3.74 14.69 -6.34
N GLU A 179 5.06 14.80 -6.46
CA GLU A 179 5.69 15.60 -7.51
C GLU A 179 5.68 14.82 -8.83
N LYS A 180 5.15 15.44 -9.88
CA LYS A 180 5.18 14.90 -11.24
C LYS A 180 5.74 15.93 -12.20
N THR A 181 6.83 15.56 -12.87
CA THR A 181 7.42 16.38 -13.92
C THR A 181 6.72 16.07 -15.25
N ARG A 182 6.11 17.08 -15.86
CA ARG A 182 5.62 16.99 -17.25
C ARG A 182 6.62 17.60 -18.19
N VAL A 183 7.02 16.85 -19.21
CA VAL A 183 7.71 17.40 -20.38
C VAL A 183 6.61 17.83 -21.34
N ILE A 184 6.55 19.12 -21.62
CA ILE A 184 5.59 19.73 -22.56
C ILE A 184 6.29 19.90 -23.91
#